data_8e02c84866f0e3f4d52b79f3b53c230c
#
_entry.id   8e02c84866f0e3f4d52b79f3b53c230c
#
_cell.length_a   1.000
_cell.length_b   1.000
_cell.length_c   1.000
_cell.angle_alpha   90.00
_cell.angle_beta   90.00
_cell.angle_gamma   90.00
#
_symmetry.space_group_name_H-M   'P 1'
#
loop_
_entity.id
_entity.type
_entity.pdbx_description
1 polymer ?
#
loop_
_entity_poly.entity_id
_entity_poly.type
_entity_poly.pdbx_seq_one_letter_code
_entity_poly.pdbx_strand_id
1 'polypeptide(L)'
;WDPKETWALISLLGYMAILHARFTDWVANFGTAVCSILGFWLILMTWYGVNFVLGTGLHSYGFGSGGGWYVIGYLALEVLFLAAVSWKYMAAQALVREVAAARPAVEPR
;
A
#
# COMPACT_ATOMS: atom_id res chain seq x y z
N TRP A 1 1.26 2.31 -27.19
CA TRP A 1 1.13 1.87 -25.78
C TRP A 1 -0.31 2.05 -25.34
N ASP A 2 -1.01 0.96 -25.13
CA ASP A 2 -2.34 0.96 -24.58
C ASP A 2 -2.29 1.37 -23.07
N PRO A 3 -3.18 2.23 -22.59
CA PRO A 3 -3.19 2.65 -21.18
C PRO A 3 -3.22 1.48 -20.19
N LYS A 4 -3.94 0.40 -20.51
CA LYS A 4 -4.03 -0.78 -19.65
C LYS A 4 -2.70 -1.53 -19.55
N GLU A 5 -1.98 -1.68 -20.65
CA GLU A 5 -0.66 -2.29 -20.69
C GLU A 5 0.36 -1.43 -19.93
N THR A 6 0.30 -0.11 -20.12
CA THR A 6 1.16 0.85 -19.41
C THR A 6 0.94 0.78 -17.91
N TRP A 7 -0.31 0.78 -17.43
CA TRP A 7 -0.62 0.69 -16.01
C TRP A 7 -0.31 -0.70 -15.43
N ALA A 8 -0.41 -1.76 -16.21
CA ALA A 8 0.05 -3.10 -15.80
C ALA A 8 1.56 -3.12 -15.58
N LEU A 9 2.34 -2.50 -16.49
CA LEU A 9 3.79 -2.35 -16.31
C LEU A 9 4.13 -1.50 -15.08
N ILE A 10 3.42 -0.36 -14.87
CA ILE A 10 3.60 0.49 -13.68
C ILE A 10 3.34 -0.32 -12.41
N SER A 11 2.28 -1.15 -12.37
CA SER A 11 1.98 -2.02 -11.24
C SER A 11 3.09 -3.01 -10.95
N LEU A 12 3.61 -3.66 -11.99
CA LEU A 12 4.74 -4.58 -11.88
C LEU A 12 5.97 -3.87 -11.29
N LEU A 13 6.34 -2.73 -11.86
CA LEU A 13 7.50 -1.95 -11.39
C LEU A 13 7.31 -1.45 -9.96
N GLY A 14 6.09 -1.07 -9.57
CA GLY A 14 5.76 -0.68 -8.20
C GLY A 14 6.02 -1.81 -7.20
N TYR A 15 5.53 -3.02 -7.48
CA TYR A 15 5.81 -4.17 -6.63
C TYR A 15 7.28 -4.60 -6.64
N MET A 16 7.95 -4.49 -7.77
CA MET A 16 9.41 -4.71 -7.84
C MET A 16 10.18 -3.73 -6.95
N ALA A 17 9.78 -2.45 -6.93
CA ALA A 17 10.38 -1.46 -6.05
C ALA A 17 10.15 -1.78 -4.56
N ILE A 18 8.93 -2.22 -4.18
CA ILE A 18 8.62 -2.65 -2.81
C ILE A 18 9.50 -3.85 -2.41
N LEU A 19 9.63 -4.84 -3.27
CA LEU A 19 10.50 -6.00 -3.02
C LEU A 19 11.96 -5.60 -2.89
N HIS A 20 12.47 -4.70 -3.75
CA HIS A 20 13.82 -4.17 -3.63
C HIS A 20 14.06 -3.46 -2.31
N ALA A 21 13.15 -2.58 -1.90
CA ALA A 21 13.20 -1.90 -0.62
C ALA A 21 13.21 -2.89 0.55
N ARG A 22 12.51 -4.01 0.43
CA ARG A 22 12.51 -5.08 1.43
C ARG A 22 13.82 -5.86 1.46
N PHE A 23 14.39 -6.21 0.32
CA PHE A 23 15.65 -6.95 0.23
C PHE A 23 16.87 -6.13 0.62
N THR A 24 16.82 -4.82 0.46
CA THR A 24 17.88 -3.88 0.89
C THR A 24 17.71 -3.38 2.34
N ASP A 25 16.77 -3.95 3.09
CA ASP A 25 16.44 -3.57 4.48
C ASP A 25 16.04 -2.09 4.68
N TRP A 26 15.65 -1.40 3.59
CA TRP A 26 15.12 -0.04 3.69
C TRP A 26 13.74 -0.02 4.35
N VAL A 27 12.99 -1.11 4.19
CA VAL A 27 11.63 -1.23 4.71
C VAL A 27 11.49 -2.53 5.51
N ALA A 28 11.09 -2.41 6.78
CA ALA A 28 10.83 -3.53 7.65
C ALA A 28 9.50 -4.22 7.32
N ASN A 29 9.21 -5.35 7.98
CA ASN A 29 8.02 -6.19 7.73
C ASN A 29 6.71 -5.39 7.72
N PHE A 30 6.50 -4.51 8.71
CA PHE A 30 5.29 -3.68 8.77
C PHE A 30 5.20 -2.72 7.59
N GLY A 31 6.28 -2.02 7.28
CA GLY A 31 6.34 -1.10 6.13
C GLY A 31 6.12 -1.82 4.80
N THR A 32 6.67 -3.03 4.63
CA THR A 32 6.43 -3.86 3.45
C THR A 32 4.95 -4.20 3.30
N ALA A 33 4.27 -4.58 4.39
CA ALA A 33 2.83 -4.85 4.39
C ALA A 33 2.02 -3.61 3.98
N VAL A 34 2.31 -2.44 4.57
CA VAL A 34 1.66 -1.17 4.21
C VAL A 34 1.89 -0.82 2.74
N CYS A 35 3.14 -0.88 2.26
CA CYS A 35 3.46 -0.60 0.87
C CYS A 35 2.78 -1.56 -0.10
N SER A 36 2.65 -2.85 0.27
CA SER A 36 1.97 -3.84 -0.58
C SER A 36 0.47 -3.56 -0.71
N ILE A 37 -0.18 -3.13 0.38
CA ILE A 37 -1.59 -2.71 0.36
C ILE A 37 -1.75 -1.46 -0.51
N LEU A 38 -0.92 -0.44 -0.33
CA LEU A 38 -0.95 0.77 -1.16
C LEU A 38 -0.60 0.46 -2.63
N GLY A 39 0.30 -0.49 -2.88
CA GLY A 39 0.64 -0.96 -4.22
C GLY A 39 -0.55 -1.54 -4.98
N PHE A 40 -1.56 -2.08 -4.26
CA PHE A 40 -2.79 -2.55 -4.87
C PHE A 40 -3.57 -1.45 -5.61
N TRP A 41 -3.39 -0.17 -5.22
CA TRP A 41 -4.00 0.95 -5.95
C TRP A 41 -3.52 1.06 -7.40
N LEU A 42 -2.28 0.64 -7.69
CA LEU A 42 -1.77 0.56 -9.06
C LEU A 42 -2.52 -0.50 -9.87
N ILE A 43 -2.86 -1.63 -9.24
CA ILE A 43 -3.67 -2.68 -9.86
C ILE A 43 -5.11 -2.18 -10.08
N LEU A 44 -5.70 -1.50 -9.10
CA LEU A 44 -7.01 -0.87 -9.25
C LEU A 44 -7.00 0.16 -10.38
N MET A 45 -5.93 0.93 -10.53
CA MET A 45 -5.79 1.87 -11.64
C MET A 45 -5.73 1.14 -12.99
N THR A 46 -5.02 0.01 -13.06
CA THR A 46 -4.95 -0.83 -14.27
C THR A 46 -6.33 -1.35 -14.68
N TRP A 47 -7.12 -1.78 -13.72
CA TRP A 47 -8.44 -2.34 -13.99
C TRP A 47 -9.54 -1.27 -14.02
N TYR A 48 -9.77 -0.60 -12.89
CA TYR A 48 -10.86 0.34 -12.72
C TYR A 48 -10.55 1.70 -13.34
N GLY A 49 -9.38 2.25 -13.06
CA GLY A 49 -8.97 3.57 -13.54
C GLY A 49 -8.95 3.64 -15.06
N VAL A 50 -8.38 2.66 -15.75
CA VAL A 50 -8.35 2.64 -17.21
C VAL A 50 -9.74 2.49 -17.81
N ASN A 51 -10.61 1.65 -17.24
CA ASN A 51 -11.93 1.40 -17.80
C ASN A 51 -12.93 2.53 -17.56
N PHE A 52 -12.93 3.15 -16.36
CA PHE A 52 -13.99 4.05 -15.93
C PHE A 52 -13.54 5.50 -15.68
N VAL A 53 -12.24 5.73 -15.45
CA VAL A 53 -11.70 7.08 -15.24
C VAL A 53 -11.08 7.61 -16.52
N LEU A 54 -10.18 6.85 -17.14
CA LEU A 54 -9.56 7.25 -18.41
C LEU A 54 -10.48 7.00 -19.59
N GLY A 55 -11.17 5.85 -19.60
CA GLY A 55 -12.13 5.49 -20.66
C GLY A 55 -11.53 5.42 -22.07
N THR A 56 -10.22 5.20 -22.17
CA THR A 56 -9.47 5.25 -23.42
C THR A 56 -8.61 4.00 -23.60
N GLY A 57 -8.29 3.68 -24.86
CA GLY A 57 -7.45 2.55 -25.22
C GLY A 57 -8.25 1.36 -25.77
N LEU A 58 -7.53 0.46 -26.47
CA LEU A 58 -8.14 -0.71 -27.13
C LEU A 58 -8.74 -1.72 -26.15
N HIS A 59 -8.25 -1.74 -24.91
CA HIS A 59 -8.66 -2.65 -23.85
C HIS A 59 -9.52 -1.97 -22.76
N SER A 60 -10.16 -0.84 -23.08
CA SER A 60 -11.11 -0.18 -22.19
C SER A 60 -12.52 -0.74 -22.43
N TYR A 61 -13.08 -1.40 -21.42
CA TYR A 61 -14.40 -2.05 -21.47
C TYR A 61 -15.38 -1.47 -20.45
N GLY A 62 -15.20 -0.21 -20.04
CA GLY A 62 -16.06 0.47 -19.07
C GLY A 62 -17.43 0.82 -19.62
N PHE A 63 -18.40 -0.09 -19.53
CA PHE A 63 -19.79 0.18 -19.86
C PHE A 63 -20.59 0.49 -18.59
N GLY A 64 -21.33 1.60 -18.58
CA GLY A 64 -22.17 2.00 -17.46
C GLY A 64 -21.51 2.94 -16.45
N SER A 65 -22.14 3.10 -15.28
CA SER A 65 -21.68 4.04 -14.23
C SER A 65 -20.41 3.62 -13.48
N GLY A 66 -19.94 2.39 -13.68
CA GLY A 66 -18.71 1.87 -13.07
C GLY A 66 -18.71 1.76 -11.54
N GLY A 67 -19.78 2.16 -10.86
CA GLY A 67 -19.86 2.05 -9.39
C GLY A 67 -18.83 2.88 -8.63
N GLY A 68 -18.45 4.06 -9.12
CA GLY A 68 -17.36 4.90 -8.57
C GLY A 68 -17.45 5.15 -7.07
N TRP A 69 -18.65 5.34 -6.53
CA TRP A 69 -18.85 5.54 -5.10
C TRP A 69 -18.43 4.34 -4.24
N TYR A 70 -18.60 3.12 -4.75
CA TYR A 70 -18.14 1.91 -4.05
C TYR A 70 -16.61 1.84 -4.02
N VAL A 71 -15.95 2.22 -5.12
CA VAL A 71 -14.48 2.27 -5.18
C VAL A 71 -13.93 3.36 -4.27
N ILE A 72 -14.52 4.55 -4.27
CA ILE A 72 -14.14 5.64 -3.35
C ILE A 72 -14.34 5.19 -1.89
N GLY A 73 -15.48 4.57 -1.58
CA GLY A 73 -15.75 4.03 -0.24
C GLY A 73 -14.73 2.98 0.19
N TYR A 74 -14.36 2.06 -0.70
CA TYR A 74 -13.31 1.08 -0.45
C TYR A 74 -11.95 1.74 -0.15
N LEU A 75 -11.52 2.67 -1.00
CA LEU A 75 -10.25 3.38 -0.81
C LEU A 75 -10.23 4.18 0.50
N ALA A 76 -11.34 4.83 0.85
CA ALA A 76 -11.46 5.56 2.12
C ALA A 76 -11.35 4.63 3.32
N LEU A 77 -12.03 3.47 3.30
CA LEU A 77 -11.91 2.44 4.35
C LEU A 77 -10.49 1.89 4.47
N GLU A 78 -9.82 1.65 3.36
CA GLU A 78 -8.44 1.18 3.34
C GLU A 78 -7.49 2.21 3.96
N VAL A 79 -7.62 3.49 3.63
CA VAL A 79 -6.82 4.57 4.24
C VAL A 79 -7.07 4.64 5.74
N LEU A 80 -8.32 4.61 6.18
CA LEU A 80 -8.68 4.64 7.61
C LEU A 80 -8.11 3.41 8.34
N PHE A 81 -8.21 2.23 7.74
CA PHE A 81 -7.62 1.01 8.28
C PHE A 81 -6.11 1.13 8.43
N LEU A 82 -5.40 1.56 7.38
CA LEU A 82 -3.95 1.74 7.41
C LEU A 82 -3.53 2.79 8.43
N ALA A 83 -4.26 3.90 8.54
CA ALA A 83 -4.00 4.93 9.55
C ALA A 83 -4.16 4.37 10.97
N ALA A 84 -5.23 3.64 11.25
CA ALA A 84 -5.49 3.05 12.56
C ALA A 84 -4.44 1.99 12.95
N VAL A 85 -4.05 1.13 12.00
CA VAL A 85 -3.04 0.08 12.24
C VAL A 85 -1.66 0.72 12.43
N SER A 86 -1.32 1.71 11.62
CA SER A 86 -0.05 2.45 11.75
C SER A 86 0.05 3.19 13.07
N TRP A 87 -1.03 3.81 13.51
CA TRP A 87 -1.09 4.45 14.83
C TRP A 87 -0.84 3.44 15.96
N LYS A 88 -1.55 2.31 15.94
CA LYS A 88 -1.36 1.25 16.96
C LYS A 88 0.05 0.68 16.94
N TYR A 89 0.62 0.48 15.76
CA TYR A 89 1.98 -0.01 15.61
C TYR A 89 2.99 0.97 16.21
N MET A 90 2.89 2.26 15.91
CA MET A 90 3.77 3.30 16.46
C MET A 90 3.64 3.42 17.98
N ALA A 91 2.41 3.38 18.51
CA ALA A 91 2.17 3.41 19.94
C ALA A 91 2.79 2.21 20.67
N ALA A 92 2.65 1.00 20.10
CA ALA A 92 3.29 -0.20 20.65
C ALA A 92 4.83 -0.11 20.63
N GLN A 93 5.40 0.42 19.56
CA GLN A 93 6.85 0.62 19.46
C GLN A 93 7.35 1.65 20.48
N ALA A 94 6.61 2.72 20.72
CA ALA A 94 6.96 3.71 21.73
C ALA A 94 6.99 3.08 23.13
N LEU A 95 5.97 2.29 23.49
CA LEU A 95 5.92 1.60 24.77
C LEU A 95 7.08 0.61 24.95
N VAL A 96 7.42 -0.16 23.91
CA VAL A 96 8.57 -1.08 23.95
C VAL A 96 9.87 -0.33 24.21
N ARG A 97 10.06 0.83 23.59
CA ARG A 97 11.26 1.68 23.82
C ARG A 97 11.32 2.22 25.26
N GLU A 98 10.20 2.67 25.81
CA GLU A 98 10.14 3.14 27.20
C GLU A 98 10.47 2.03 28.18
N VAL A 99 9.90 0.84 28.02
CA VAL A 99 10.19 -0.33 28.88
C VAL A 99 11.66 -0.75 28.75
N ALA A 100 12.23 -0.72 27.54
CA ALA A 100 13.64 -1.05 27.33
C ALA A 100 14.57 -0.03 28.00
N ALA A 101 14.25 1.26 27.95
CA ALA A 101 15.01 2.33 28.61
C ALA A 101 14.92 2.29 30.13
N ALA A 102 13.80 1.82 30.69
CA ALA A 102 13.58 1.71 32.14
C ALA A 102 14.24 0.47 32.77
N ARG A 103 14.76 -0.49 31.98
CA ARG A 103 15.47 -1.65 32.52
C ARG A 103 16.84 -1.23 33.04
N PRO A 104 17.17 -1.50 34.36
CA PRO A 104 18.49 -1.25 34.85
C PRO A 104 19.52 -2.11 34.09
N ALA A 105 20.71 -1.53 33.83
CA ALA A 105 21.82 -2.28 33.27
C ALA A 105 22.14 -3.45 34.20
N VAL A 106 22.00 -4.68 33.70
CA VAL A 106 22.45 -5.86 34.44
C VAL A 106 23.95 -5.82 34.40
N GLU A 107 24.58 -5.52 35.55
CA GLU A 107 26.02 -5.59 35.72
C GLU A 107 26.52 -7.00 35.39
N PRO A 108 27.48 -7.17 34.47
CA PRO A 108 28.06 -8.47 34.21
C PRO A 108 28.81 -8.93 35.46
N ARG A 109 28.46 -10.07 36.02
CA ARG A 109 29.21 -10.76 37.07
C ARG A 109 30.48 -11.39 36.51
#